data_a04ddaeeb5ae68962ada4b4709a615b1
#
_entry.id   a04ddaeeb5ae68962ada4b4709a615b1
#
_cell.length_a   1.000
_cell.length_b   1.000
_cell.length_c   1.000
_cell.angle_alpha   90.00
_cell.angle_beta   90.00
_cell.angle_gamma   90.00
#
_symmetry.space_group_name_H-M   'P 1'
#
loop_
_entity.id
_entity.type
_entity.pdbx_description
1 polymer ?
#
loop_
_entity_poly.entity_id
_entity_poly.type
_entity_poly.pdbx_seq_one_letter_code
_entity_poly.pdbx_strand_id
1 'polypeptide(L)'
;MAGPSAAAASPTETVKSPSEDQKGTATMPLRICQIAAEVTPFAKTGGLGDVAAGLSRALGRQGHDVRLFLPFYARVAKLDFPFVAVDFLRDLEIHLGPRKFTYSIFTTRLPESTVDTYFVHCPALYHHDSIYSGEWDEYLRYALLTRAALECCQRMGWAPDIVHVHDWHTALAPIYLRTLYAWDRLFARTRTVLTLHNLGYQGVFSTQTLDELGLAAHAEMLYNEDLAAGRVSFLKTGLLYADVLTTVSRTYAQEIQTPEHGFGLDPLLRARADHLVGIVNGVDYGVWSPEADPYIPHKYSAERLEGKESTKRALLDKIGMPFPRQAPVLGLVTRLTSQKGLDLLFDTLPEFLYHRDLRFLALGSGEERYESFLSWLQVTFPGKVWYFRGYSEELAHWIEAGADIFLMPSRYEPCGLNQMY
;
A
#
# COMPACT_ATOMS: atom_id res chain seq x y z
N MET A 1 -3.00 -17.74 65.25
CA MET A 1 -1.87 -16.79 65.31
C MET A 1 -1.23 -16.72 63.92
N ALA A 2 -0.88 -15.56 63.51
CA ALA A 2 -0.25 -15.13 62.26
C ALA A 2 -1.16 -15.11 61.03
N GLY A 3 -1.63 -13.89 60.70
CA GLY A 3 -2.29 -13.56 59.45
C GLY A 3 -1.28 -13.28 58.32
N PRO A 4 -1.70 -13.32 57.03
CA PRO A 4 -0.81 -13.07 55.91
C PRO A 4 -0.68 -11.56 55.61
N SER A 5 0.57 -11.21 55.34
CA SER A 5 1.09 -9.92 54.93
C SER A 5 0.47 -9.42 53.61
N ALA A 6 0.17 -8.14 53.57
CA ALA A 6 -0.26 -7.44 52.41
C ALA A 6 0.89 -7.31 51.40
N ALA A 7 0.62 -7.66 50.13
CA ALA A 7 1.52 -7.42 49.02
C ALA A 7 1.37 -5.96 48.55
N ALA A 8 2.49 -5.24 48.49
CA ALA A 8 2.61 -3.88 48.05
C ALA A 8 2.35 -3.74 46.52
N ALA A 9 1.57 -2.73 46.15
CA ALA A 9 1.35 -2.34 44.77
C ALA A 9 2.64 -1.74 44.18
N SER A 10 3.00 -2.18 42.98
CA SER A 10 4.09 -1.63 42.19
C SER A 10 3.72 -0.23 41.65
N PRO A 11 4.67 0.69 41.54
CA PRO A 11 4.39 2.04 41.05
C PRO A 11 4.16 2.02 39.53
N THR A 12 3.11 2.70 39.12
CA THR A 12 2.80 3.03 37.72
C THR A 12 3.93 3.89 37.15
N GLU A 13 4.65 3.36 36.17
CA GLU A 13 5.56 4.16 35.33
C GLU A 13 4.76 5.17 34.50
N THR A 14 4.88 6.43 34.86
CA THR A 14 4.44 7.54 34.03
C THR A 14 5.32 7.65 32.78
N VAL A 15 4.74 7.41 31.62
CA VAL A 15 5.37 7.66 30.33
C VAL A 15 5.64 9.16 30.23
N LYS A 16 6.90 9.54 30.34
CA LYS A 16 7.34 10.93 30.10
C LYS A 16 7.19 11.24 28.62
N SER A 17 6.50 12.34 28.32
CA SER A 17 6.53 12.96 26.97
C SER A 17 7.98 13.20 26.53
N PRO A 18 8.30 13.05 25.22
CA PRO A 18 9.65 13.33 24.72
C PRO A 18 10.01 14.79 24.99
N SER A 19 11.13 15.00 25.66
CA SER A 19 11.71 16.32 25.89
C SER A 19 12.14 16.96 24.57
N GLU A 20 11.92 18.27 24.42
CA GLU A 20 12.24 19.13 23.25
C GLU A 20 13.75 19.30 22.95
N ASP A 21 14.62 18.42 23.40
CA ASP A 21 16.08 18.49 23.22
C ASP A 21 16.61 17.48 22.19
N GLN A 22 15.96 17.33 21.04
CA GLN A 22 16.64 16.84 19.82
C GLN A 22 16.79 18.01 18.84
N LYS A 23 17.80 18.85 19.07
CA LYS A 23 18.40 19.66 17.99
C LYS A 23 18.92 18.67 16.94
N GLY A 24 18.09 18.41 15.92
CA GLY A 24 18.41 17.57 14.80
C GLY A 24 19.70 18.07 14.15
N THR A 25 20.69 17.22 14.04
CA THR A 25 21.76 17.37 13.04
C THR A 25 21.06 17.61 11.72
N ALA A 26 21.24 18.79 11.12
CA ALA A 26 20.67 19.14 9.83
C ALA A 26 21.16 18.08 8.81
N THR A 27 20.30 17.11 8.52
CA THR A 27 20.60 16.12 7.49
C THR A 27 20.64 16.84 6.15
N MET A 28 21.70 16.62 5.37
CA MET A 28 21.78 17.18 4.02
C MET A 28 20.54 16.73 3.22
N PRO A 29 19.91 17.64 2.46
CA PRO A 29 18.79 17.28 1.58
C PRO A 29 19.20 16.16 0.63
N LEU A 30 18.41 15.08 0.60
CA LEU A 30 18.60 13.97 -0.32
C LEU A 30 17.69 14.14 -1.53
N ARG A 31 18.13 13.65 -2.68
CA ARG A 31 17.33 13.49 -3.90
C ARG A 31 16.79 12.06 -3.92
N ILE A 32 15.48 11.92 -3.86
CA ILE A 32 14.80 10.63 -3.70
C ILE A 32 13.89 10.39 -4.90
N CYS A 33 14.24 9.40 -5.72
CA CYS A 33 13.37 8.87 -6.76
C CYS A 33 12.50 7.77 -6.17
N GLN A 34 11.23 8.04 -5.96
CA GLN A 34 10.27 7.06 -5.47
C GLN A 34 9.45 6.52 -6.64
N ILE A 35 9.37 5.19 -6.78
CA ILE A 35 8.66 4.53 -7.87
C ILE A 35 7.63 3.58 -7.28
N ALA A 36 6.34 3.79 -7.57
CA ALA A 36 5.25 3.00 -7.01
C ALA A 36 4.16 2.70 -8.04
N ALA A 37 3.51 1.54 -7.90
CA ALA A 37 2.36 1.18 -8.73
C ALA A 37 1.09 1.95 -8.33
N GLU A 38 1.01 2.36 -7.07
CA GLU A 38 -0.13 3.08 -6.48
C GLU A 38 0.35 4.31 -5.71
N VAL A 39 -0.40 5.41 -5.81
CA VAL A 39 -0.20 6.65 -5.04
C VAL A 39 -1.55 7.33 -4.84
N THR A 40 -1.97 7.52 -3.59
CA THR A 40 -3.17 8.28 -3.24
C THR A 40 -2.94 9.79 -3.48
N PRO A 41 -3.90 10.54 -4.07
CA PRO A 41 -5.26 10.14 -4.45
C PRO A 41 -5.39 9.65 -5.90
N PHE A 42 -4.31 9.50 -6.64
CA PHE A 42 -4.35 9.22 -8.08
C PHE A 42 -4.75 7.77 -8.39
N ALA A 43 -4.12 6.81 -7.73
CA ALA A 43 -4.35 5.38 -7.94
C ALA A 43 -4.21 4.62 -6.61
N LYS A 44 -5.25 3.87 -6.21
CA LYS A 44 -5.28 3.11 -4.96
C LYS A 44 -6.11 1.85 -5.10
N THR A 45 -5.60 0.76 -4.57
CA THR A 45 -6.33 -0.48 -4.29
C THR A 45 -6.08 -0.98 -2.87
N GLY A 46 -5.04 -0.47 -2.21
CA GLY A 46 -4.64 -0.88 -0.87
C GLY A 46 -3.75 0.15 -0.17
N GLY A 47 -3.15 -0.26 0.94
CA GLY A 47 -2.34 0.62 1.78
C GLY A 47 -1.03 1.11 1.14
N LEU A 48 -0.56 0.45 0.05
CA LEU A 48 0.63 0.89 -0.67
C LEU A 48 0.48 2.33 -1.16
N GLY A 49 -0.68 2.67 -1.75
CA GLY A 49 -0.95 4.01 -2.26
C GLY A 49 -0.91 5.09 -1.17
N ASP A 50 -1.44 4.79 0.01
CA ASP A 50 -1.44 5.70 1.16
C ASP A 50 -0.02 5.91 1.68
N VAL A 51 0.75 4.83 1.81
CA VAL A 51 2.15 4.89 2.28
C VAL A 51 3.02 5.65 1.30
N ALA A 52 2.93 5.37 0.00
CA ALA A 52 3.74 6.05 -1.02
C ALA A 52 3.47 7.57 -1.00
N ALA A 53 2.21 7.98 -0.92
CA ALA A 53 1.83 9.38 -0.84
C ALA A 53 2.27 10.02 0.49
N GLY A 54 1.94 9.39 1.62
CA GLY A 54 2.24 9.90 2.96
C GLY A 54 3.74 10.04 3.20
N LEU A 55 4.52 9.04 2.81
CA LEU A 55 5.99 9.06 2.92
C LEU A 55 6.60 10.18 2.06
N SER A 56 6.13 10.32 0.80
CA SER A 56 6.60 11.39 -0.09
C SER A 56 6.33 12.78 0.50
N ARG A 57 5.12 13.01 1.05
CA ARG A 57 4.80 14.27 1.73
C ARG A 57 5.71 14.52 2.94
N ALA A 58 5.92 13.50 3.76
CA ALA A 58 6.74 13.60 4.96
C ALA A 58 8.20 13.94 4.63
N LEU A 59 8.78 13.24 3.64
CA LEU A 59 10.14 13.50 3.18
C LEU A 59 10.30 14.89 2.54
N GLY A 60 9.31 15.33 1.75
CA GLY A 60 9.27 16.67 1.19
C GLY A 60 9.20 17.75 2.27
N ARG A 61 8.39 17.56 3.33
CA ARG A 61 8.32 18.46 4.49
C ARG A 61 9.64 18.53 5.27
N GLN A 62 10.44 17.46 5.24
CA GLN A 62 11.79 17.44 5.83
C GLN A 62 12.86 18.10 4.94
N GLY A 63 12.47 18.62 3.77
CA GLY A 63 13.36 19.35 2.86
C GLY A 63 14.10 18.48 1.86
N HIS A 64 13.73 17.21 1.70
CA HIS A 64 14.27 16.37 0.64
C HIS A 64 13.65 16.69 -0.73
N ASP A 65 14.45 16.57 -1.82
CA ASP A 65 13.96 16.65 -3.20
C ASP A 65 13.39 15.28 -3.60
N VAL A 66 12.08 15.12 -3.47
CA VAL A 66 11.37 13.88 -3.78
C VAL A 66 10.70 13.98 -5.14
N ARG A 67 10.99 13.03 -6.04
CA ARG A 67 10.31 12.83 -7.32
C ARG A 67 9.62 11.49 -7.32
N LEU A 68 8.29 11.52 -7.47
CA LEU A 68 7.45 10.36 -7.36
C LEU A 68 6.98 9.92 -8.75
N PHE A 69 7.20 8.65 -9.11
CA PHE A 69 6.81 8.08 -10.40
C PHE A 69 5.74 7.01 -10.24
N LEU A 70 4.71 7.06 -11.09
CA LEU A 70 3.66 6.07 -11.18
C LEU A 70 3.11 5.95 -12.61
N PRO A 71 2.35 4.88 -12.95
CA PRO A 71 1.71 4.78 -14.25
C PRO A 71 0.56 5.78 -14.40
N PHE A 72 0.39 6.32 -15.60
CA PHE A 72 -0.77 7.14 -15.96
C PHE A 72 -1.93 6.23 -16.38
N TYR A 73 -2.55 5.56 -15.44
CA TYR A 73 -3.68 4.67 -15.71
C TYR A 73 -4.85 5.43 -16.32
N ALA A 74 -5.70 4.76 -17.13
CA ALA A 74 -6.87 5.39 -17.76
C ALA A 74 -7.81 6.06 -16.74
N ARG A 75 -7.93 5.52 -15.54
CA ARG A 75 -8.71 6.12 -14.44
C ARG A 75 -8.10 7.41 -13.90
N VAL A 76 -6.77 7.52 -13.88
CA VAL A 76 -6.05 8.72 -13.41
C VAL A 76 -6.31 9.89 -14.36
N ALA A 77 -6.33 9.63 -15.67
CA ALA A 77 -6.59 10.66 -16.68
C ALA A 77 -8.00 11.29 -16.57
N LYS A 78 -8.92 10.64 -15.84
CA LYS A 78 -10.29 11.13 -15.61
C LYS A 78 -10.42 11.98 -14.34
N LEU A 79 -9.37 12.08 -13.54
CA LEU A 79 -9.36 12.88 -12.32
C LEU A 79 -9.20 14.36 -12.66
N ASP A 80 -9.82 15.21 -11.87
CA ASP A 80 -9.71 16.67 -12.01
C ASP A 80 -8.44 17.19 -11.33
N PHE A 81 -7.29 16.91 -11.98
CA PHE A 81 -5.98 17.44 -11.59
C PHE A 81 -5.31 18.14 -12.78
N PRO A 82 -4.50 19.18 -12.55
CA PRO A 82 -3.78 19.90 -13.60
C PRO A 82 -2.57 19.08 -14.09
N PHE A 83 -2.82 18.02 -14.87
CA PHE A 83 -1.76 17.26 -15.50
C PHE A 83 -1.12 18.02 -16.65
N VAL A 84 0.19 18.28 -16.55
CA VAL A 84 0.97 18.99 -17.56
C VAL A 84 1.96 18.03 -18.21
N ALA A 85 1.98 17.97 -19.51
CA ALA A 85 2.97 17.17 -20.23
C ALA A 85 4.36 17.83 -20.12
N VAL A 86 5.39 17.02 -19.84
CA VAL A 86 6.77 17.49 -19.76
C VAL A 86 7.38 17.45 -21.17
N ASP A 87 7.57 18.61 -21.81
CA ASP A 87 7.86 18.72 -23.25
C ASP A 87 9.06 17.89 -23.72
N PHE A 88 10.18 17.90 -23.00
CA PHE A 88 11.38 17.14 -23.36
C PHE A 88 11.30 15.64 -22.99
N LEU A 89 10.19 15.18 -22.40
CA LEU A 89 9.89 13.80 -22.05
C LEU A 89 8.63 13.29 -22.77
N ARG A 90 8.39 13.80 -23.98
CA ARG A 90 7.29 13.34 -24.84
C ARG A 90 7.79 12.35 -25.88
N ASP A 91 6.93 11.42 -26.23
CA ASP A 91 7.08 10.46 -27.33
C ASP A 91 8.44 9.73 -27.32
N LEU A 92 8.86 9.37 -26.11
CA LEU A 92 10.08 8.65 -25.90
C LEU A 92 9.90 7.17 -26.25
N GLU A 93 10.89 6.62 -26.93
CA GLU A 93 10.89 5.21 -27.29
C GLU A 93 11.67 4.38 -26.28
N ILE A 94 11.10 3.23 -25.89
CA ILE A 94 11.76 2.24 -25.05
C ILE A 94 11.57 0.85 -25.66
N HIS A 95 12.66 0.09 -25.68
CA HIS A 95 12.65 -1.30 -26.11
C HIS A 95 12.64 -2.24 -24.91
N LEU A 96 11.64 -3.12 -24.86
CA LEU A 96 11.55 -4.24 -23.96
C LEU A 96 11.71 -5.52 -24.82
N GLY A 97 12.95 -6.00 -24.93
CA GLY A 97 13.31 -7.03 -25.91
C GLY A 97 12.94 -6.61 -27.34
N PRO A 98 12.19 -7.44 -28.08
CA PRO A 98 11.75 -7.13 -29.43
C PRO A 98 10.58 -6.12 -29.48
N ARG A 99 9.95 -5.82 -28.35
CA ARG A 99 8.79 -4.93 -28.30
C ARG A 99 9.23 -3.49 -28.14
N LYS A 100 8.68 -2.64 -28.97
CA LYS A 100 8.89 -1.19 -28.92
C LYS A 100 7.65 -0.51 -28.33
N PHE A 101 7.83 0.31 -27.33
CA PHE A 101 6.78 1.14 -26.73
C PHE A 101 7.15 2.61 -26.87
N THR A 102 6.12 3.44 -27.02
CA THR A 102 6.25 4.89 -26.93
C THR A 102 5.58 5.36 -25.66
N TYR A 103 6.27 6.19 -24.88
CA TYR A 103 5.73 6.77 -23.66
C TYR A 103 5.99 8.28 -23.57
N SER A 104 5.17 8.95 -22.83
CA SER A 104 5.32 10.37 -22.49
C SER A 104 5.16 10.57 -21.00
N ILE A 105 5.75 11.63 -20.47
CA ILE A 105 5.62 11.96 -19.04
C ILE A 105 4.69 13.16 -18.87
N PHE A 106 3.74 12.98 -17.95
CA PHE A 106 2.93 14.07 -17.41
C PHE A 106 3.34 14.32 -15.97
N THR A 107 3.11 15.53 -15.49
CA THR A 107 3.40 15.90 -14.10
C THR A 107 2.26 16.68 -13.49
N THR A 108 2.10 16.52 -12.20
CA THR A 108 1.34 17.41 -11.31
C THR A 108 1.96 17.34 -9.91
N ARG A 109 1.56 18.25 -9.02
CA ARG A 109 2.00 18.17 -7.63
C ARG A 109 1.16 17.19 -6.85
N LEU A 110 1.83 16.44 -5.97
CA LEU A 110 1.12 15.65 -4.97
C LEU A 110 0.35 16.64 -4.05
N PRO A 111 -0.98 16.48 -3.88
CA PRO A 111 -1.77 17.39 -3.04
C PRO A 111 -1.15 17.62 -1.66
N GLU A 112 -1.25 18.85 -1.16
CA GLU A 112 -0.73 19.29 0.14
C GLU A 112 0.77 19.09 0.34
N SER A 113 1.54 19.13 -0.75
CA SER A 113 2.99 18.94 -0.70
C SER A 113 3.74 19.77 -1.76
N THR A 114 5.06 19.75 -1.65
CA THR A 114 5.99 20.31 -2.67
C THR A 114 6.50 19.23 -3.63
N VAL A 115 6.01 17.99 -3.52
CA VAL A 115 6.51 16.83 -4.26
C VAL A 115 5.97 16.84 -5.68
N ASP A 116 6.87 16.81 -6.66
CA ASP A 116 6.51 16.64 -8.07
C ASP A 116 6.24 15.15 -8.35
N THR A 117 5.05 14.90 -8.91
CA THR A 117 4.61 13.56 -9.28
C THR A 117 4.63 13.41 -10.79
N TYR A 118 5.33 12.39 -11.28
CA TYR A 118 5.54 12.09 -12.69
C TYR A 118 4.74 10.85 -13.09
N PHE A 119 3.92 10.99 -14.12
CA PHE A 119 3.04 9.93 -14.62
C PHE A 119 3.59 9.38 -15.92
N VAL A 120 3.90 8.11 -15.94
CA VAL A 120 4.35 7.41 -17.15
C VAL A 120 3.15 7.06 -18.01
N HIS A 121 2.93 7.81 -19.09
CA HIS A 121 1.83 7.63 -20.02
C HIS A 121 2.24 6.71 -21.16
N CYS A 122 1.79 5.47 -21.12
CA CYS A 122 1.91 4.49 -22.18
C CYS A 122 0.56 3.78 -22.35
N PRO A 123 -0.34 4.29 -23.23
CA PRO A 123 -1.70 3.75 -23.38
C PRO A 123 -1.73 2.25 -23.64
N ALA A 124 -0.77 1.74 -24.42
CA ALA A 124 -0.68 0.30 -24.73
C ALA A 124 -0.57 -0.59 -23.49
N LEU A 125 -0.03 -0.06 -22.37
CA LEU A 125 0.19 -0.82 -21.14
C LEU A 125 -0.67 -0.36 -19.96
N TYR A 126 -1.14 0.90 -19.94
CA TYR A 126 -1.80 1.45 -18.76
C TYR A 126 -3.28 1.84 -18.96
N HIS A 127 -3.80 1.80 -20.19
CA HIS A 127 -5.21 2.08 -20.43
C HIS A 127 -6.07 0.82 -20.28
N HIS A 128 -5.99 0.21 -19.10
CA HIS A 128 -6.86 -0.88 -18.66
C HIS A 128 -7.84 -0.36 -17.60
N ASP A 129 -8.93 -1.08 -17.37
CA ASP A 129 -9.96 -0.71 -16.39
C ASP A 129 -9.47 -0.85 -14.94
N SER A 130 -8.51 -1.77 -14.71
CA SER A 130 -7.93 -2.05 -13.39
C SER A 130 -6.46 -1.65 -13.30
N ILE A 131 -6.01 -1.31 -12.08
CA ILE A 131 -4.59 -1.09 -11.78
C ILE A 131 -3.79 -2.36 -11.99
N TYR A 132 -4.30 -3.49 -11.49
CA TYR A 132 -3.73 -4.83 -11.66
C TYR A 132 -4.61 -5.62 -12.61
N SER A 133 -4.03 -6.11 -13.72
CA SER A 133 -4.78 -6.87 -14.73
C SER A 133 -4.85 -8.35 -14.38
N GLY A 134 -3.82 -8.88 -13.74
CA GLY A 134 -3.63 -10.32 -13.55
C GLY A 134 -3.33 -11.05 -14.86
N GLU A 135 -3.06 -10.34 -15.95
CA GLU A 135 -2.77 -10.91 -17.26
C GLU A 135 -1.30 -11.37 -17.36
N TRP A 136 -1.04 -12.26 -18.30
CA TRP A 136 0.28 -12.89 -18.48
C TRP A 136 1.41 -11.90 -18.80
N ASP A 137 1.09 -10.74 -19.36
CA ASP A 137 2.03 -9.69 -19.78
C ASP A 137 2.14 -8.51 -18.79
N GLU A 138 1.58 -8.65 -17.60
CA GLU A 138 1.60 -7.60 -16.57
C GLU A 138 3.03 -7.17 -16.20
N TYR A 139 4.03 -8.06 -16.35
CA TYR A 139 5.44 -7.73 -16.13
C TYR A 139 5.94 -6.57 -16.99
N LEU A 140 5.44 -6.43 -18.25
CA LEU A 140 5.82 -5.35 -19.16
C LEU A 140 5.45 -3.98 -18.59
N ARG A 141 4.30 -3.88 -17.95
CA ARG A 141 3.81 -2.63 -17.34
C ARG A 141 4.79 -2.10 -16.30
N TYR A 142 5.27 -2.97 -15.45
CA TYR A 142 6.13 -2.58 -14.33
C TYR A 142 7.62 -2.55 -14.70
N ALA A 143 8.05 -3.34 -15.66
CA ALA A 143 9.36 -3.19 -16.28
C ALA A 143 9.48 -1.84 -16.98
N LEU A 144 8.46 -1.43 -17.76
CA LEU A 144 8.42 -0.12 -18.40
C LEU A 144 8.39 1.00 -17.35
N LEU A 145 7.53 0.95 -16.33
CA LEU A 145 7.49 1.95 -15.27
C LEU A 145 8.87 2.18 -14.65
N THR A 146 9.50 1.09 -14.24
CA THR A 146 10.80 1.12 -13.55
C THR A 146 11.88 1.73 -14.45
N ARG A 147 11.98 1.28 -15.70
CA ARG A 147 12.96 1.80 -16.64
C ARG A 147 12.67 3.24 -17.04
N ALA A 148 11.41 3.59 -17.34
CA ALA A 148 11.02 4.95 -17.68
C ALA A 148 11.37 5.94 -16.57
N ALA A 149 11.18 5.59 -15.30
CA ALA A 149 11.56 6.44 -14.16
C ALA A 149 13.07 6.69 -14.12
N LEU A 150 13.90 5.65 -14.33
CA LEU A 150 15.35 5.79 -14.38
C LEU A 150 15.80 6.62 -15.60
N GLU A 151 15.24 6.37 -16.78
CA GLU A 151 15.51 7.14 -18.00
C GLU A 151 15.08 8.61 -17.87
N CYS A 152 14.00 8.88 -17.15
CA CYS A 152 13.61 10.25 -16.82
C CYS A 152 14.65 10.94 -15.95
N CYS A 153 15.22 10.27 -14.95
CA CYS A 153 16.32 10.82 -14.14
C CYS A 153 17.53 11.19 -15.02
N GLN A 154 17.90 10.32 -15.98
CA GLN A 154 18.98 10.59 -16.95
C GLN A 154 18.69 11.83 -17.79
N ARG A 155 17.51 11.89 -18.41
CA ARG A 155 17.12 13.02 -19.30
C ARG A 155 16.99 14.35 -18.55
N MET A 156 16.62 14.31 -17.29
CA MET A 156 16.58 15.49 -16.42
C MET A 156 17.97 15.90 -15.92
N GLY A 157 19.03 15.09 -16.12
CA GLY A 157 20.33 15.27 -15.48
C GLY A 157 20.24 15.26 -13.95
N TRP A 158 19.24 14.59 -13.41
CA TRP A 158 18.95 14.54 -11.98
C TRP A 158 19.39 13.20 -11.38
N ALA A 159 20.52 13.23 -10.66
CA ALA A 159 21.09 12.04 -10.02
C ALA A 159 20.40 11.80 -8.66
N PRO A 160 19.59 10.76 -8.50
CA PRO A 160 19.00 10.43 -7.21
C PRO A 160 20.08 9.89 -6.28
N ASP A 161 20.06 10.32 -5.01
CA ASP A 161 20.86 9.70 -3.96
C ASP A 161 20.23 8.36 -3.55
N ILE A 162 18.88 8.28 -3.61
CA ILE A 162 18.11 7.08 -3.30
C ILE A 162 17.08 6.81 -4.40
N VAL A 163 17.02 5.57 -4.87
CA VAL A 163 15.89 5.00 -5.62
C VAL A 163 15.10 4.11 -4.66
N HIS A 164 13.90 4.56 -4.29
CA HIS A 164 13.01 3.87 -3.38
C HIS A 164 11.87 3.21 -4.16
N VAL A 165 11.78 1.90 -4.06
CA VAL A 165 10.84 1.06 -4.80
C VAL A 165 9.95 0.26 -3.86
N HIS A 166 8.75 -0.12 -4.34
CA HIS A 166 7.71 -0.72 -3.53
C HIS A 166 7.19 -2.03 -4.13
N ASP A 167 7.20 -3.09 -3.34
CA ASP A 167 6.75 -4.43 -3.71
C ASP A 167 7.37 -4.97 -5.01
N TRP A 168 6.85 -6.06 -5.53
CA TRP A 168 7.37 -6.71 -6.73
C TRP A 168 7.32 -5.83 -7.98
N HIS A 169 6.34 -4.91 -8.05
CA HIS A 169 6.09 -4.08 -9.23
C HIS A 169 7.33 -3.29 -9.67
N THR A 170 8.10 -2.81 -8.72
CA THR A 170 9.26 -1.97 -9.01
C THR A 170 10.59 -2.57 -8.52
N ALA A 171 10.53 -3.82 -8.04
CA ALA A 171 11.67 -4.53 -7.44
C ALA A 171 12.83 -4.82 -8.41
N LEU A 172 12.66 -4.62 -9.71
CA LEU A 172 13.77 -4.76 -10.67
C LEU A 172 14.71 -3.54 -10.72
N ALA A 173 14.36 -2.39 -10.12
CA ALA A 173 15.23 -1.22 -10.16
C ALA A 173 16.66 -1.48 -9.63
N PRO A 174 16.86 -2.20 -8.52
CA PRO A 174 18.21 -2.49 -8.01
C PRO A 174 19.08 -3.28 -8.98
N ILE A 175 18.53 -4.29 -9.65
CA ILE A 175 19.30 -5.05 -10.65
C ILE A 175 19.53 -4.22 -11.92
N TYR A 176 18.57 -3.43 -12.36
CA TYR A 176 18.73 -2.54 -13.52
C TYR A 176 19.85 -1.54 -13.31
N LEU A 177 20.00 -0.96 -12.13
CA LEU A 177 21.12 -0.07 -11.80
C LEU A 177 22.48 -0.78 -11.81
N ARG A 178 22.52 -2.09 -11.57
CA ARG A 178 23.73 -2.91 -11.59
C ARG A 178 24.05 -3.53 -12.96
N THR A 179 23.10 -3.49 -13.89
CA THR A 179 23.21 -4.09 -15.23
C THR A 179 23.00 -3.05 -16.33
N LEU A 180 21.75 -2.78 -16.70
CA LEU A 180 21.40 -1.93 -17.84
C LEU A 180 21.89 -0.49 -17.70
N TYR A 181 21.99 0.02 -16.47
CA TYR A 181 22.41 1.40 -16.17
C TYR A 181 23.77 1.47 -15.44
N ALA A 182 24.49 0.35 -15.29
CA ALA A 182 25.78 0.30 -14.59
C ALA A 182 26.86 1.18 -15.24
N TRP A 183 26.76 1.45 -16.53
CA TRP A 183 27.65 2.31 -17.30
C TRP A 183 27.45 3.80 -17.01
N ASP A 184 26.30 4.20 -16.49
CA ASP A 184 25.94 5.61 -16.30
C ASP A 184 26.43 6.14 -14.97
N ARG A 185 27.33 7.12 -15.06
CA ARG A 185 27.91 7.80 -13.90
C ARG A 185 26.87 8.57 -13.08
N LEU A 186 25.72 8.90 -13.67
CA LEU A 186 24.62 9.56 -12.96
C LEU A 186 24.21 8.75 -11.72
N PHE A 187 24.18 7.42 -11.84
CA PHE A 187 23.74 6.51 -10.77
C PHE A 187 24.90 5.94 -9.91
N ALA A 188 26.14 6.36 -10.15
CA ALA A 188 27.32 5.77 -9.48
C ALA A 188 27.27 5.84 -7.93
N ARG A 189 26.51 6.77 -7.37
CA ARG A 189 26.34 6.95 -5.91
C ARG A 189 24.93 6.59 -5.42
N THR A 190 24.04 6.24 -6.31
CA THR A 190 22.64 5.92 -5.99
C THR A 190 22.56 4.66 -5.13
N ARG A 191 21.81 4.72 -4.04
CA ARG A 191 21.44 3.59 -3.19
C ARG A 191 19.99 3.23 -3.41
N THR A 192 19.66 1.97 -3.14
CA THR A 192 18.33 1.43 -3.38
C THR A 192 17.67 1.00 -2.08
N VAL A 193 16.40 1.37 -1.92
CA VAL A 193 15.53 0.91 -0.84
C VAL A 193 14.35 0.17 -1.46
N LEU A 194 14.08 -1.04 -0.99
CA LEU A 194 12.89 -1.81 -1.37
C LEU A 194 11.99 -1.96 -0.15
N THR A 195 10.76 -1.44 -0.24
CA THR A 195 9.74 -1.64 0.79
C THR A 195 8.82 -2.80 0.43
N LEU A 196 8.67 -3.73 1.36
CA LEU A 196 7.80 -4.90 1.28
C LEU A 196 6.49 -4.60 2.00
N HIS A 197 5.40 -4.41 1.22
CA HIS A 197 4.07 -4.17 1.80
C HIS A 197 3.29 -5.46 2.01
N ASN A 198 3.42 -6.44 1.08
CA ASN A 198 2.78 -7.74 1.21
C ASN A 198 3.53 -8.82 0.40
N LEU A 199 4.14 -9.77 1.08
CA LEU A 199 4.88 -10.87 0.47
C LEU A 199 4.02 -11.88 -0.30
N GLY A 200 2.71 -11.86 -0.11
CA GLY A 200 1.78 -12.73 -0.83
C GLY A 200 1.79 -12.51 -2.34
N TYR A 201 2.35 -11.39 -2.81
CA TYR A 201 2.46 -11.04 -4.23
C TYR A 201 3.94 -10.86 -4.59
N GLN A 202 4.47 -11.71 -5.47
CA GLN A 202 5.90 -11.79 -5.75
C GLN A 202 6.31 -11.42 -7.17
N GLY A 203 5.31 -11.26 -8.09
CA GLY A 203 5.60 -11.00 -9.51
C GLY A 203 6.45 -12.12 -10.12
N VAL A 204 5.86 -13.32 -10.22
CA VAL A 204 6.53 -14.51 -10.76
C VAL A 204 6.10 -14.74 -12.19
N PHE A 205 7.06 -14.73 -13.10
CA PHE A 205 6.85 -14.87 -14.53
C PHE A 205 7.74 -15.98 -15.13
N SER A 206 7.51 -16.35 -16.39
CA SER A 206 8.35 -17.31 -17.11
C SER A 206 9.74 -16.73 -17.40
N THR A 207 10.77 -17.58 -17.42
CA THR A 207 12.12 -17.20 -17.89
C THR A 207 12.15 -16.75 -19.36
N GLN A 208 11.13 -17.06 -20.14
CA GLN A 208 10.98 -16.57 -21.52
C GLN A 208 10.84 -15.03 -21.59
N THR A 209 10.47 -14.38 -20.49
CA THR A 209 10.35 -12.91 -20.40
C THR A 209 11.70 -12.20 -20.21
N LEU A 210 12.79 -12.93 -19.96
CA LEU A 210 14.10 -12.33 -19.63
C LEU A 210 14.63 -11.39 -20.72
N ASP A 211 14.36 -11.70 -21.99
CA ASP A 211 14.75 -10.85 -23.11
C ASP A 211 14.01 -9.51 -23.08
N GLU A 212 12.69 -9.55 -22.84
CA GLU A 212 11.84 -8.36 -22.72
C GLU A 212 12.16 -7.54 -21.46
N LEU A 213 12.64 -8.21 -20.41
CA LEU A 213 13.13 -7.53 -19.20
C LEU A 213 14.54 -6.93 -19.39
N GLY A 214 15.25 -7.26 -20.48
CA GLY A 214 16.63 -6.87 -20.72
C GLY A 214 17.63 -7.60 -19.82
N LEU A 215 17.25 -8.73 -19.24
CA LEU A 215 18.04 -9.47 -18.26
C LEU A 215 18.58 -10.82 -18.80
N ALA A 216 18.34 -11.16 -20.07
CA ALA A 216 18.81 -12.41 -20.65
C ALA A 216 20.34 -12.56 -20.59
N ALA A 217 21.08 -11.47 -20.87
CA ALA A 217 22.55 -11.43 -20.79
C ALA A 217 23.09 -11.40 -19.34
N HIS A 218 22.21 -11.34 -18.34
CA HIS A 218 22.51 -11.25 -16.91
C HIS A 218 21.79 -12.32 -16.10
N ALA A 219 21.37 -13.41 -16.77
CA ALA A 219 20.58 -14.48 -16.12
C ALA A 219 21.32 -15.11 -14.93
N GLU A 220 22.65 -15.17 -14.96
CA GLU A 220 23.46 -15.66 -13.84
C GLU A 220 23.34 -14.84 -12.55
N MET A 221 22.85 -13.60 -12.64
CA MET A 221 22.57 -12.75 -11.49
C MET A 221 21.20 -13.04 -10.84
N LEU A 222 20.35 -13.85 -11.47
CA LEU A 222 19.03 -14.18 -10.95
C LEU A 222 19.09 -15.41 -10.03
N TYR A 223 18.02 -15.68 -9.33
CA TYR A 223 17.97 -16.79 -8.39
C TYR A 223 17.96 -18.14 -9.10
N ASN A 224 19.03 -18.93 -8.94
CA ASN A 224 19.28 -20.14 -9.71
C ASN A 224 18.16 -21.19 -9.63
N GLU A 225 17.56 -21.37 -8.44
CA GLU A 225 16.47 -22.34 -8.26
C GLU A 225 15.21 -21.94 -9.07
N ASP A 226 14.92 -20.64 -9.15
CA ASP A 226 13.80 -20.14 -9.94
C ASP A 226 14.07 -20.32 -11.43
N LEU A 227 15.30 -20.00 -11.88
CA LEU A 227 15.72 -20.22 -13.28
C LEU A 227 15.63 -21.69 -13.66
N ALA A 228 16.12 -22.60 -12.81
CA ALA A 228 16.02 -24.05 -13.02
C ALA A 228 14.56 -24.53 -13.12
N ALA A 229 13.65 -23.85 -12.43
CA ALA A 229 12.20 -24.10 -12.48
C ALA A 229 11.49 -23.33 -13.61
N GLY A 230 12.23 -22.67 -14.52
CA GLY A 230 11.66 -21.90 -15.63
C GLY A 230 10.96 -20.60 -15.21
N ARG A 231 11.30 -20.04 -14.05
CA ARG A 231 10.65 -18.86 -13.47
C ARG A 231 11.64 -17.75 -13.15
N VAL A 232 11.11 -16.53 -13.08
CA VAL A 232 11.79 -15.35 -12.54
C VAL A 232 10.83 -14.63 -11.58
N SER A 233 11.29 -14.35 -10.38
CA SER A 233 10.53 -13.55 -9.39
C SER A 233 11.13 -12.16 -9.30
N PHE A 234 10.32 -11.13 -9.57
CA PHE A 234 10.74 -9.74 -9.46
C PHE A 234 11.09 -9.39 -8.01
N LEU A 235 10.21 -9.80 -7.07
CA LEU A 235 10.44 -9.51 -5.66
C LEU A 235 11.72 -10.17 -5.15
N LYS A 236 11.94 -11.45 -5.49
CA LYS A 236 13.15 -12.18 -5.10
C LYS A 236 14.41 -11.52 -5.66
N THR A 237 14.35 -11.04 -6.91
CA THR A 237 15.43 -10.27 -7.54
C THR A 237 15.69 -8.97 -6.78
N GLY A 238 14.65 -8.22 -6.41
CA GLY A 238 14.78 -7.02 -5.59
C GLY A 238 15.40 -7.29 -4.21
N LEU A 239 14.99 -8.39 -3.55
CA LEU A 239 15.56 -8.82 -2.27
C LEU A 239 17.05 -9.12 -2.36
N LEU A 240 17.53 -9.65 -3.47
CA LEU A 240 18.96 -9.92 -3.68
C LEU A 240 19.79 -8.64 -3.79
N TYR A 241 19.28 -7.63 -4.48
CA TYR A 241 20.09 -6.50 -4.96
C TYR A 241 19.80 -5.16 -4.30
N ALA A 242 18.70 -4.96 -3.61
CA ALA A 242 18.44 -3.72 -2.87
C ALA A 242 19.49 -3.52 -1.77
N ASP A 243 19.98 -2.28 -1.60
CA ASP A 243 20.93 -1.97 -0.53
C ASP A 243 20.27 -2.08 0.85
N VAL A 244 19.02 -1.62 0.97
CA VAL A 244 18.21 -1.70 2.20
C VAL A 244 16.85 -2.28 1.88
N LEU A 245 16.38 -3.16 2.75
CA LEU A 245 15.02 -3.71 2.74
C LEU A 245 14.22 -3.10 3.89
N THR A 246 13.03 -2.64 3.61
CA THR A 246 12.10 -2.20 4.64
C THR A 246 10.79 -2.96 4.55
N THR A 247 10.09 -3.07 5.66
CA THR A 247 8.71 -3.56 5.68
C THR A 247 7.87 -2.77 6.66
N VAL A 248 6.57 -2.96 6.61
CA VAL A 248 5.57 -2.03 7.12
C VAL A 248 5.22 -2.18 8.60
N SER A 249 5.90 -3.07 9.32
CA SER A 249 5.88 -3.14 10.79
C SER A 249 7.07 -3.90 11.35
N ARG A 250 7.39 -3.66 12.63
CA ARG A 250 8.47 -4.39 13.32
C ARG A 250 8.12 -5.87 13.47
N THR A 251 6.88 -6.18 13.78
CA THR A 251 6.38 -7.55 13.90
C THR A 251 6.46 -8.27 12.57
N TYR A 252 5.97 -7.64 11.50
CA TYR A 252 6.01 -8.23 10.16
C TYR A 252 7.45 -8.48 9.67
N ALA A 253 8.41 -7.63 10.01
CA ALA A 253 9.82 -7.88 9.72
C ALA A 253 10.35 -9.19 10.35
N GLN A 254 9.80 -9.59 11.49
CA GLN A 254 10.13 -10.88 12.15
C GLN A 254 9.33 -12.03 11.52
N GLU A 255 8.04 -11.85 11.31
CA GLU A 255 7.13 -12.86 10.75
C GLU A 255 7.57 -13.33 9.37
N ILE A 256 7.93 -12.43 8.46
CA ILE A 256 8.33 -12.77 7.09
C ILE A 256 9.65 -13.55 6.99
N GLN A 257 10.41 -13.65 8.07
CA GLN A 257 11.59 -14.48 8.17
C GLN A 257 11.26 -15.93 8.64
N THR A 258 9.99 -16.25 8.87
CA THR A 258 9.52 -17.59 9.25
C THR A 258 8.88 -18.30 8.04
N PRO A 259 8.92 -19.66 7.99
CA PRO A 259 8.27 -20.40 6.92
C PRO A 259 6.75 -20.16 6.81
N GLU A 260 6.10 -19.82 7.94
CA GLU A 260 4.66 -19.59 8.01
C GLU A 260 4.22 -18.33 7.25
N HIS A 261 5.00 -17.24 7.36
CA HIS A 261 4.66 -15.93 6.79
C HIS A 261 5.61 -15.45 5.69
N GLY A 262 6.69 -16.20 5.43
CA GLY A 262 7.70 -15.84 4.43
C GLY A 262 7.33 -16.18 2.98
N PHE A 263 6.25 -16.95 2.75
CA PHE A 263 5.79 -17.35 1.41
C PHE A 263 6.91 -17.94 0.53
N GLY A 264 7.85 -18.68 1.16
CA GLY A 264 9.03 -19.26 0.49
C GLY A 264 10.19 -18.28 0.27
N LEU A 265 10.07 -17.03 0.73
CA LEU A 265 11.17 -16.03 0.71
C LEU A 265 11.93 -15.96 2.04
N ASP A 266 11.46 -16.66 3.08
CA ASP A 266 12.03 -16.65 4.43
C ASP A 266 13.52 -17.01 4.49
N PRO A 267 14.07 -17.98 3.71
CA PRO A 267 15.50 -18.23 3.73
C PRO A 267 16.31 -17.01 3.23
N LEU A 268 15.85 -16.36 2.16
CA LEU A 268 16.51 -15.18 1.61
C LEU A 268 16.37 -13.98 2.55
N LEU A 269 15.22 -13.78 3.16
CA LEU A 269 14.99 -12.70 4.13
C LEU A 269 15.85 -12.87 5.38
N ARG A 270 16.02 -14.12 5.90
CA ARG A 270 16.97 -14.42 6.98
C ARG A 270 18.42 -14.11 6.57
N ALA A 271 18.81 -14.47 5.34
CA ALA A 271 20.16 -14.17 4.83
C ALA A 271 20.40 -12.66 4.68
N ARG A 272 19.35 -11.85 4.59
CA ARG A 272 19.36 -10.39 4.47
C ARG A 272 18.86 -9.67 5.74
N ALA A 273 18.80 -10.35 6.88
CA ALA A 273 18.22 -9.81 8.12
C ALA A 273 18.89 -8.50 8.58
N ASP A 274 20.21 -8.37 8.41
CA ASP A 274 20.96 -7.16 8.77
C ASP A 274 20.60 -5.93 7.89
N HIS A 275 19.97 -6.15 6.76
CA HIS A 275 19.51 -5.12 5.84
C HIS A 275 18.00 -4.90 5.91
N LEU A 276 17.26 -5.69 6.72
CA LEU A 276 15.80 -5.65 6.82
C LEU A 276 15.36 -4.85 8.05
N VAL A 277 14.60 -3.78 7.83
CA VAL A 277 14.08 -2.92 8.90
C VAL A 277 12.56 -2.86 8.85
N GLY A 278 11.90 -3.15 9.97
CA GLY A 278 10.46 -2.96 10.13
C GLY A 278 10.14 -1.54 10.59
N ILE A 279 9.41 -0.80 9.77
CA ILE A 279 8.95 0.58 10.03
C ILE A 279 7.44 0.59 9.97
N VAL A 280 6.77 0.88 11.09
CA VAL A 280 5.31 0.96 11.14
C VAL A 280 4.82 2.09 10.23
N ASN A 281 3.81 1.80 9.40
CA ASN A 281 3.20 2.82 8.57
C ASN A 281 2.59 3.93 9.42
N GLY A 282 2.67 5.15 8.93
CA GLY A 282 1.94 6.28 9.49
C GLY A 282 0.53 6.40 8.91
N VAL A 283 -0.30 7.19 9.58
CA VAL A 283 -1.64 7.58 9.13
C VAL A 283 -1.64 9.08 8.86
N ASP A 284 -2.26 9.49 7.77
CA ASP A 284 -2.52 10.91 7.50
C ASP A 284 -3.76 11.36 8.27
N TYR A 285 -3.57 11.87 9.46
CA TYR A 285 -4.66 12.37 10.31
C TYR A 285 -5.30 13.68 9.80
N GLY A 286 -4.79 14.29 8.73
CA GLY A 286 -5.51 15.31 7.98
C GLY A 286 -6.72 14.75 7.25
N VAL A 287 -6.67 13.44 6.92
CA VAL A 287 -7.71 12.72 6.17
C VAL A 287 -8.49 11.76 7.07
N TRP A 288 -7.80 10.99 7.92
CA TRP A 288 -8.38 9.93 8.74
C TRP A 288 -8.57 10.33 10.23
N SER A 289 -8.80 11.59 10.52
CA SER A 289 -9.17 12.03 11.87
C SER A 289 -10.66 12.41 11.91
N PRO A 290 -11.47 11.88 12.83
CA PRO A 290 -12.87 12.26 12.93
C PRO A 290 -13.09 13.75 13.29
N GLU A 291 -12.04 14.47 13.71
CA GLU A 291 -12.09 15.91 13.93
C GLU A 291 -11.97 16.70 12.62
N ALA A 292 -11.21 16.18 11.63
CA ALA A 292 -10.88 16.88 10.39
C ALA A 292 -11.44 16.23 9.13
N ASP A 293 -11.86 14.95 9.19
CA ASP A 293 -12.30 14.12 8.09
C ASP A 293 -13.34 14.81 7.19
N PRO A 294 -13.03 15.10 5.91
CA PRO A 294 -13.92 15.87 5.04
C PRO A 294 -15.21 15.13 4.66
N TYR A 295 -15.24 13.79 4.80
CA TYR A 295 -16.36 12.96 4.36
C TYR A 295 -17.48 12.83 5.39
N ILE A 296 -17.17 12.89 6.69
CA ILE A 296 -18.18 12.68 7.72
C ILE A 296 -18.93 13.98 8.08
N PRO A 297 -20.25 13.92 8.31
CA PRO A 297 -21.06 15.13 8.52
C PRO A 297 -20.89 15.73 9.92
N HIS A 298 -20.64 14.90 10.93
CA HIS A 298 -20.51 15.34 12.32
C HIS A 298 -19.15 14.97 12.87
N LYS A 299 -18.38 16.00 13.24
CA LYS A 299 -17.03 15.82 13.77
C LYS A 299 -17.09 15.42 15.25
N TYR A 300 -16.10 14.62 15.68
CA TYR A 300 -15.95 14.20 17.06
C TYR A 300 -14.49 13.93 17.40
N SER A 301 -14.20 13.81 18.68
CA SER A 301 -12.87 13.41 19.17
C SER A 301 -13.02 12.37 20.28
N ALA A 302 -11.89 11.85 20.78
CA ALA A 302 -11.87 10.92 21.92
C ALA A 302 -12.48 11.54 23.19
N GLU A 303 -12.36 12.85 23.35
CA GLU A 303 -12.87 13.62 24.50
C GLU A 303 -14.35 14.04 24.33
N ARG A 304 -14.86 14.05 23.08
CA ARG A 304 -16.22 14.49 22.74
C ARG A 304 -16.84 13.58 21.71
N LEU A 305 -17.59 12.57 22.18
CA LEU A 305 -18.19 11.50 21.36
C LEU A 305 -19.60 11.79 20.84
N GLU A 306 -20.21 12.96 21.17
CA GLU A 306 -21.59 13.28 20.75
C GLU A 306 -21.73 13.30 19.22
N GLY A 307 -20.70 13.74 18.51
CA GLY A 307 -20.65 13.73 17.04
C GLY A 307 -20.63 12.32 16.45
N LYS A 308 -20.06 11.32 17.16
CA LYS A 308 -20.02 9.93 16.71
C LYS A 308 -21.43 9.34 16.60
N GLU A 309 -22.27 9.54 17.59
CA GLU A 309 -23.65 9.07 17.56
C GLU A 309 -24.47 9.74 16.44
N SER A 310 -24.20 11.03 16.20
CA SER A 310 -24.81 11.78 15.09
C SER A 310 -24.35 11.26 13.73
N THR A 311 -23.06 10.95 13.58
CA THR A 311 -22.48 10.34 12.36
C THR A 311 -23.03 8.94 12.13
N LYS A 312 -23.13 8.10 13.16
CA LYS A 312 -23.78 6.78 13.09
C LYS A 312 -25.21 6.89 12.57
N ARG A 313 -26.00 7.82 13.09
CA ARG A 313 -27.39 8.07 12.63
C ARG A 313 -27.41 8.47 11.16
N ALA A 314 -26.59 9.45 10.78
CA ALA A 314 -26.50 9.94 9.41
C ALA A 314 -26.02 8.85 8.43
N LEU A 315 -25.11 7.97 8.84
CA LEU A 315 -24.69 6.80 8.06
C LEU A 315 -25.84 5.86 7.78
N LEU A 316 -26.59 5.47 8.81
CA LEU A 316 -27.72 4.55 8.66
C LEU A 316 -28.84 5.17 7.81
N ASP A 317 -29.14 6.45 7.99
CA ASP A 317 -30.09 7.17 7.14
C ASP A 317 -29.63 7.22 5.68
N LYS A 318 -28.34 7.48 5.42
CA LYS A 318 -27.73 7.51 4.08
C LYS A 318 -27.89 6.18 3.33
N ILE A 319 -27.78 5.05 4.04
CA ILE A 319 -27.89 3.71 3.44
C ILE A 319 -29.31 3.10 3.57
N GLY A 320 -30.27 3.85 4.09
CA GLY A 320 -31.68 3.43 4.22
C GLY A 320 -31.91 2.36 5.27
N MET A 321 -31.08 2.29 6.31
CA MET A 321 -31.23 1.34 7.41
C MET A 321 -31.90 1.97 8.62
N PRO A 322 -32.79 1.22 9.33
CA PRO A 322 -33.41 1.73 10.54
C PRO A 322 -32.40 1.95 11.64
N PHE A 323 -32.47 3.11 12.29
CA PHE A 323 -31.56 3.46 13.41
C PHE A 323 -31.93 2.65 14.67
N PRO A 324 -31.07 1.79 15.18
CA PRO A 324 -31.29 1.07 16.41
C PRO A 324 -30.88 1.95 17.62
N ARG A 325 -31.79 2.14 18.58
CA ARG A 325 -31.50 2.98 19.75
C ARG A 325 -30.41 2.43 20.67
N GLN A 326 -30.27 1.10 20.74
CA GLN A 326 -29.35 0.43 21.67
C GLN A 326 -28.53 -0.69 21.03
N ALA A 327 -28.77 -1.02 19.76
CA ALA A 327 -28.04 -2.07 19.08
C ALA A 327 -26.70 -1.54 18.54
N PRO A 328 -25.62 -2.31 18.69
CA PRO A 328 -24.33 -1.94 18.11
C PRO A 328 -24.37 -2.05 16.58
N VAL A 329 -23.58 -1.19 15.94
CA VAL A 329 -23.27 -1.25 14.50
C VAL A 329 -21.85 -1.80 14.34
N LEU A 330 -21.76 -2.94 13.66
CA LEU A 330 -20.49 -3.57 13.29
C LEU A 330 -20.12 -3.12 11.87
N GLY A 331 -18.92 -2.60 11.68
CA GLY A 331 -18.40 -2.17 10.38
C GLY A 331 -17.30 -3.11 9.88
N LEU A 332 -17.27 -3.36 8.57
CA LEU A 332 -16.22 -4.10 7.87
C LEU A 332 -15.91 -3.38 6.56
N VAL A 333 -14.68 -2.92 6.41
CA VAL A 333 -14.17 -2.32 5.16
C VAL A 333 -12.91 -3.05 4.76
N THR A 334 -12.97 -3.88 3.70
CA THR A 334 -11.81 -4.69 3.33
C THR A 334 -11.90 -5.27 1.93
N ARG A 335 -10.77 -5.68 1.37
CA ARG A 335 -10.75 -6.60 0.22
C ARG A 335 -11.23 -7.98 0.67
N LEU A 336 -12.09 -8.61 -0.11
CA LEU A 336 -12.67 -9.89 0.23
C LEU A 336 -11.77 -11.03 -0.24
N THR A 337 -10.71 -11.29 0.53
CA THR A 337 -9.70 -12.32 0.24
C THR A 337 -9.52 -13.26 1.44
N SER A 338 -8.95 -14.45 1.20
CA SER A 338 -8.63 -15.42 2.27
C SER A 338 -7.75 -14.84 3.37
N GLN A 339 -6.84 -13.91 3.02
CA GLN A 339 -6.02 -13.17 3.99
C GLN A 339 -6.87 -12.48 5.05
N LYS A 340 -8.02 -11.92 4.66
CA LYS A 340 -8.90 -11.12 5.52
C LYS A 340 -9.83 -11.96 6.40
N GLY A 341 -9.78 -13.29 6.31
CA GLY A 341 -10.36 -14.23 7.26
C GLY A 341 -11.90 -14.17 7.37
N LEU A 342 -12.61 -13.74 6.31
CA LEU A 342 -14.07 -13.65 6.33
C LEU A 342 -14.75 -15.01 6.54
N ASP A 343 -14.07 -16.11 6.20
CA ASP A 343 -14.54 -17.45 6.46
C ASP A 343 -14.74 -17.76 7.96
N LEU A 344 -14.05 -17.06 8.85
CA LEU A 344 -14.28 -17.14 10.29
C LEU A 344 -15.66 -16.61 10.72
N LEU A 345 -16.30 -15.83 9.84
CA LEU A 345 -17.61 -15.24 10.08
C LEU A 345 -18.77 -16.12 9.55
N PHE A 346 -18.50 -17.16 8.74
CA PHE A 346 -19.53 -17.90 8.01
C PHE A 346 -20.57 -18.54 8.93
N ASP A 347 -20.16 -19.11 10.04
CA ASP A 347 -21.05 -19.74 11.00
C ASP A 347 -21.47 -18.80 12.13
N THR A 348 -20.53 -17.96 12.59
CA THR A 348 -20.72 -17.13 13.78
C THR A 348 -21.60 -15.90 13.53
N LEU A 349 -21.41 -15.19 12.42
CA LEU A 349 -22.15 -13.96 12.16
C LEU A 349 -23.63 -14.18 11.92
N PRO A 350 -24.09 -15.21 11.15
CA PRO A 350 -25.51 -15.52 11.03
C PRO A 350 -26.18 -15.83 12.37
N GLU A 351 -25.50 -16.59 13.26
CA GLU A 351 -26.02 -16.91 14.59
C GLU A 351 -26.20 -15.64 15.45
N PHE A 352 -25.19 -14.74 15.44
CA PHE A 352 -25.30 -13.46 16.13
C PHE A 352 -26.43 -12.59 15.57
N LEU A 353 -26.57 -12.50 14.26
CA LEU A 353 -27.62 -11.74 13.59
C LEU A 353 -29.05 -12.29 13.92
N TYR A 354 -29.13 -13.61 14.07
CA TYR A 354 -30.40 -14.25 14.43
C TYR A 354 -30.83 -13.98 15.89
N HIS A 355 -29.86 -14.13 16.82
CA HIS A 355 -30.15 -14.09 18.26
C HIS A 355 -29.97 -12.71 18.91
N ARG A 356 -29.33 -11.75 18.23
CA ARG A 356 -29.02 -10.42 18.79
C ARG A 356 -29.57 -9.30 17.94
N ASP A 357 -29.89 -8.18 18.59
CA ASP A 357 -30.18 -6.95 17.87
C ASP A 357 -28.89 -6.19 17.63
N LEU A 358 -28.38 -6.30 16.40
CA LEU A 358 -27.18 -5.63 15.93
C LEU A 358 -27.34 -5.27 14.44
N ARG A 359 -26.51 -4.36 13.96
CA ARG A 359 -26.38 -4.03 12.53
C ARG A 359 -25.00 -4.41 12.05
N PHE A 360 -24.93 -4.91 10.82
CA PHE A 360 -23.66 -5.24 10.17
C PHE A 360 -23.57 -4.55 8.82
N LEU A 361 -22.54 -3.74 8.66
CA LEU A 361 -22.26 -2.96 7.45
C LEU A 361 -20.96 -3.47 6.83
N ALA A 362 -21.01 -3.90 5.59
CA ALA A 362 -19.83 -4.39 4.87
C ALA A 362 -19.59 -3.61 3.58
N LEU A 363 -18.34 -3.22 3.35
CA LEU A 363 -17.88 -2.59 2.12
C LEU A 363 -16.66 -3.36 1.61
N GLY A 364 -16.72 -3.85 0.38
CA GLY A 364 -15.61 -4.55 -0.25
C GLY A 364 -16.00 -5.39 -1.44
N SER A 365 -14.97 -5.89 -2.14
CA SER A 365 -15.10 -6.85 -3.24
C SER A 365 -13.88 -7.77 -3.29
N GLY A 366 -14.01 -8.92 -3.97
CA GLY A 366 -12.92 -9.88 -4.12
C GLY A 366 -13.36 -11.28 -4.53
N GLU A 367 -13.04 -12.30 -3.72
CA GLU A 367 -13.38 -13.68 -4.00
C GLU A 367 -14.90 -13.91 -3.95
N GLU A 368 -15.44 -14.56 -4.96
CA GLU A 368 -16.88 -14.78 -5.15
C GLU A 368 -17.58 -15.44 -3.93
N ARG A 369 -16.89 -16.35 -3.25
CA ARG A 369 -17.45 -17.01 -2.05
C ARG A 369 -17.76 -16.04 -0.92
N TYR A 370 -16.95 -15.00 -0.74
CA TYR A 370 -17.18 -13.97 0.28
C TYR A 370 -18.23 -12.97 -0.16
N GLU A 371 -18.23 -12.57 -1.42
CA GLU A 371 -19.25 -11.70 -1.99
C GLU A 371 -20.64 -12.35 -1.93
N SER A 372 -20.71 -13.65 -2.27
CA SER A 372 -21.94 -14.45 -2.18
C SER A 372 -22.43 -14.57 -0.75
N PHE A 373 -21.54 -14.80 0.22
CA PHE A 373 -21.89 -14.85 1.64
C PHE A 373 -22.46 -13.53 2.15
N LEU A 374 -21.82 -12.40 1.85
CA LEU A 374 -22.29 -11.08 2.27
C LEU A 374 -23.64 -10.72 1.60
N SER A 375 -23.79 -11.06 0.33
CA SER A 375 -25.06 -10.88 -0.40
C SER A 375 -26.17 -11.73 0.20
N TRP A 376 -25.88 -12.99 0.54
CA TRP A 376 -26.84 -13.87 1.21
C TRP A 376 -27.23 -13.32 2.59
N LEU A 377 -26.30 -12.83 3.39
CA LEU A 377 -26.58 -12.19 4.68
C LEU A 377 -27.55 -11.00 4.52
N GLN A 378 -27.31 -10.13 3.55
CA GLN A 378 -28.16 -8.96 3.30
C GLN A 378 -29.61 -9.35 2.96
N VAL A 379 -29.79 -10.41 2.16
CA VAL A 379 -31.11 -10.92 1.78
C VAL A 379 -31.77 -11.62 2.96
N THR A 380 -31.01 -12.38 3.76
CA THR A 380 -31.54 -13.18 4.88
C THR A 380 -31.92 -12.32 6.10
N PHE A 381 -31.20 -11.23 6.32
CA PHE A 381 -31.36 -10.34 7.48
C PHE A 381 -31.71 -8.90 7.06
N PRO A 382 -32.86 -8.66 6.40
CA PRO A 382 -33.24 -7.33 5.94
C PRO A 382 -33.33 -6.34 7.11
N GLY A 383 -32.78 -5.13 6.94
CA GLY A 383 -32.76 -4.12 8.00
C GLY A 383 -31.70 -4.35 9.11
N LYS A 384 -31.00 -5.50 9.08
CA LYS A 384 -29.86 -5.77 9.97
C LYS A 384 -28.53 -5.78 9.24
N VAL A 385 -28.50 -6.17 7.96
CA VAL A 385 -27.27 -6.26 7.16
C VAL A 385 -27.37 -5.34 5.95
N TRP A 386 -26.27 -4.62 5.70
CA TRP A 386 -26.08 -3.85 4.48
C TRP A 386 -24.70 -4.18 3.89
N TYR A 387 -24.65 -4.48 2.60
CA TYR A 387 -23.43 -4.80 1.88
C TYR A 387 -23.32 -3.99 0.60
N PHE A 388 -22.20 -3.31 0.42
CA PHE A 388 -21.85 -2.64 -0.82
C PHE A 388 -20.69 -3.40 -1.49
N ARG A 389 -20.98 -3.99 -2.65
CA ARG A 389 -20.00 -4.68 -3.47
C ARG A 389 -19.18 -3.67 -4.26
N GLY A 390 -17.92 -3.48 -3.90
CA GLY A 390 -17.02 -2.55 -4.55
C GLY A 390 -16.19 -1.76 -3.56
N TYR A 391 -15.67 -0.63 -4.03
CA TYR A 391 -14.91 0.31 -3.22
C TYR A 391 -15.50 1.72 -3.33
N SER A 392 -15.59 2.39 -2.22
CA SER A 392 -15.96 3.81 -2.11
C SER A 392 -15.19 4.42 -0.96
N GLU A 393 -14.33 5.38 -1.25
CA GLU A 393 -13.58 6.11 -0.21
C GLU A 393 -14.52 6.77 0.78
N GLU A 394 -15.52 7.50 0.29
CA GLU A 394 -16.52 8.16 1.14
C GLU A 394 -17.22 7.17 2.10
N LEU A 395 -17.69 6.03 1.58
CA LEU A 395 -18.36 5.02 2.41
C LEU A 395 -17.41 4.36 3.41
N ALA A 396 -16.13 4.20 3.07
CA ALA A 396 -15.13 3.70 4.00
C ALA A 396 -15.02 4.63 5.22
N HIS A 397 -14.85 5.93 4.99
CA HIS A 397 -14.81 6.95 6.06
C HIS A 397 -16.09 6.95 6.91
N TRP A 398 -17.26 6.87 6.26
CA TRP A 398 -18.53 6.85 6.97
C TRP A 398 -18.69 5.60 7.86
N ILE A 399 -18.28 4.42 7.38
CA ILE A 399 -18.38 3.16 8.13
C ILE A 399 -17.40 3.17 9.30
N GLU A 400 -16.13 3.55 9.07
CA GLU A 400 -15.12 3.67 10.13
C GLU A 400 -15.56 4.62 11.24
N ALA A 401 -16.06 5.80 10.86
CA ALA A 401 -16.49 6.81 11.82
C ALA A 401 -17.82 6.47 12.50
N GLY A 402 -18.74 5.79 11.83
CA GLY A 402 -20.10 5.53 12.32
C GLY A 402 -20.27 4.20 13.04
N ALA A 403 -19.40 3.22 12.82
CA ALA A 403 -19.49 1.92 13.49
C ALA A 403 -19.11 1.99 14.96
N ASP A 404 -19.79 1.20 15.81
CA ASP A 404 -19.41 1.05 17.23
C ASP A 404 -18.29 0.04 17.40
N ILE A 405 -18.24 -0.97 16.53
CA ILE A 405 -17.22 -2.04 16.51
C ILE A 405 -16.77 -2.21 15.07
N PHE A 406 -15.47 -2.12 14.85
CA PHE A 406 -14.87 -2.39 13.54
C PHE A 406 -14.29 -3.81 13.52
N LEU A 407 -14.68 -4.61 12.52
CA LEU A 407 -14.28 -6.01 12.39
C LEU A 407 -13.05 -6.15 11.50
N MET A 408 -12.00 -6.76 12.02
CA MET A 408 -10.78 -7.14 11.28
C MET A 408 -10.41 -8.59 11.58
N PRO A 409 -11.13 -9.59 11.04
CA PRO A 409 -10.87 -11.00 11.32
C PRO A 409 -9.65 -11.55 10.55
N SER A 410 -8.75 -10.68 10.11
CA SER A 410 -7.61 -11.02 9.26
C SER A 410 -6.73 -12.11 9.87
N ARG A 411 -6.29 -13.05 9.03
CA ARG A 411 -5.35 -14.12 9.43
C ARG A 411 -3.95 -13.58 9.64
N TYR A 412 -3.58 -12.59 8.85
CA TYR A 412 -2.36 -11.82 9.02
C TYR A 412 -2.51 -10.42 8.43
N GLU A 413 -1.84 -9.45 9.04
CA GLU A 413 -1.76 -8.06 8.55
C GLU A 413 -0.30 -7.61 8.59
N PRO A 414 0.29 -7.23 7.45
CA PRO A 414 1.64 -6.67 7.43
C PRO A 414 1.78 -5.44 8.32
N CYS A 415 0.81 -4.55 8.27
CA CYS A 415 0.67 -3.39 9.16
C CYS A 415 -0.75 -3.26 9.69
N GLY A 416 -1.75 -3.24 8.78
CA GLY A 416 -3.15 -2.97 9.10
C GLY A 416 -3.38 -1.48 9.37
N LEU A 417 -3.77 -0.71 8.33
CA LEU A 417 -4.03 0.72 8.47
C LEU A 417 -5.36 1.00 9.18
N ASN A 418 -6.40 0.21 8.89
CA ASN A 418 -7.75 0.44 9.42
C ASN A 418 -7.81 0.51 10.95
N GLN A 419 -7.01 -0.26 11.68
CA GLN A 419 -6.98 -0.16 13.15
C GLN A 419 -6.27 1.10 13.68
N MET A 420 -5.68 1.88 12.80
CA MET A 420 -5.00 3.12 13.15
C MET A 420 -5.79 4.37 12.75
N TYR A 421 -6.88 4.20 11.98
CA TYR A 421 -7.80 5.25 11.53
C TYR A 421 -8.81 5.73 12.58
#